data_595aeacf63f712ca69b1f9037014e789
#
_entry.id   595aeacf63f712ca69b1f9037014e789
#
_cell.length_a   1.000
_cell.length_b   1.000
_cell.length_c   1.000
_cell.angle_alpha   90.00
_cell.angle_beta   90.00
_cell.angle_gamma   90.00
#
_symmetry.space_group_name_H-M   'P 1'
#
loop_
_entity.id
_entity.type
_entity.pdbx_description
1 polymer ?
#
loop_
_entity_poly.entity_id
_entity_poly.type
_entity_poly.pdbx_seq_one_letter_code
_entity_poly.pdbx_strand_id
1 'polypeptide(L)'
;IPGAAYGWTTGKLRTSHDLVAAMTEAMKSMGGYMVLAFFASQFIAYFGKTNLGLIVSFKGADALEAAGLTGLPLIILFIFLSAFLNLFMGSASAKWAIMAPIFVPMMYRLGLSPALTQVAYRIGDSSTNIITPLMSYFAMIVVFMNKYEEDAGLGTLTSMMLPYSMSFLCFWTIMMALWMMAGLPVGPGAGLFL
;
A
#
# COMPACT_ATOMS: atom_id res chain seq x y z
N ILE A 1 16.94 5.59 18.77
CA ILE A 1 17.27 5.37 20.18
C ILE A 1 17.14 3.86 20.53
N PRO A 2 16.00 3.15 20.31
CA PRO A 2 15.89 1.73 20.71
C PRO A 2 16.93 0.81 20.07
N GLY A 3 17.24 0.98 18.78
CA GLY A 3 18.24 0.18 18.07
C GLY A 3 19.66 0.38 18.59
N ALA A 4 20.02 1.60 18.99
CA ALA A 4 21.32 1.88 19.59
C ALA A 4 21.43 1.25 21.00
N ALA A 5 20.38 1.37 21.80
CA ALA A 5 20.32 0.74 23.12
C ALA A 5 20.44 -0.80 23.01
N TYR A 6 19.70 -1.42 22.11
CA TYR A 6 19.80 -2.85 21.83
C TYR A 6 21.21 -3.25 21.36
N GLY A 7 21.79 -2.51 20.41
CA GLY A 7 23.13 -2.76 19.91
C GLY A 7 24.19 -2.68 21.00
N TRP A 8 24.03 -1.75 21.95
CA TRP A 8 24.93 -1.59 23.07
C TRP A 8 24.79 -2.72 24.09
N THR A 9 23.57 -3.07 24.47
CA THR A 9 23.31 -4.17 25.43
C THR A 9 23.72 -5.55 24.88
N THR A 10 23.59 -5.77 23.57
CA THR A 10 24.02 -7.01 22.89
C THR A 10 25.51 -7.02 22.55
N GLY A 11 26.25 -5.94 22.81
CA GLY A 11 27.68 -5.81 22.52
C GLY A 11 28.03 -5.69 21.03
N LYS A 12 27.04 -5.49 20.16
CA LYS A 12 27.23 -5.27 18.71
C LYS A 12 27.71 -3.86 18.38
N LEU A 13 27.37 -2.88 19.23
CA LEU A 13 27.82 -1.50 19.12
C LEU A 13 28.69 -1.17 20.32
N ARG A 14 29.99 -1.14 20.13
CA ARG A 14 30.97 -0.85 21.22
C ARG A 14 31.66 0.49 21.02
N THR A 15 31.75 0.94 19.76
CA THR A 15 32.44 2.17 19.38
C THR A 15 31.54 3.05 18.54
N SER A 16 31.91 4.34 18.46
CA SER A 16 31.24 5.26 17.51
C SER A 16 31.41 4.82 16.07
N HIS A 17 32.51 4.15 15.74
CA HIS A 17 32.73 3.57 14.41
C HIS A 17 31.71 2.48 14.08
N ASP A 18 31.38 1.59 15.02
CA ASP A 18 30.38 0.54 14.82
C ASP A 18 28.99 1.14 14.59
N LEU A 19 28.66 2.22 15.32
CA LEU A 19 27.42 2.95 15.12
C LEU A 19 27.33 3.55 13.70
N VAL A 20 28.40 4.22 13.27
CA VAL A 20 28.46 4.82 11.92
C VAL A 20 28.39 3.74 10.84
N ALA A 21 29.08 2.61 11.02
CA ALA A 21 29.03 1.48 10.10
C ALA A 21 27.60 0.90 9.98
N ALA A 22 26.91 0.70 11.10
CA ALA A 22 25.54 0.23 11.13
C ALA A 22 24.56 1.22 10.46
N MET A 23 24.74 2.52 10.69
CA MET A 23 23.97 3.56 10.03
C MET A 23 24.24 3.60 8.51
N THR A 24 25.50 3.46 8.11
CA THR A 24 25.89 3.40 6.69
C THR A 24 25.26 2.22 5.98
N GLU A 25 25.24 1.05 6.60
CA GLU A 25 24.62 -0.15 6.04
C GLU A 25 23.09 0.01 5.90
N ALA A 26 22.44 0.59 6.92
CA ALA A 26 21.02 0.93 6.87
C ALA A 26 20.73 1.92 5.74
N MET A 27 21.57 2.94 5.53
CA MET A 27 21.41 3.91 4.43
C MET A 27 21.65 3.29 3.06
N LYS A 28 22.58 2.35 2.92
CA LYS A 28 22.77 1.61 1.65
C LYS A 28 21.51 0.86 1.23
N SER A 29 20.78 0.28 2.17
CA SER A 29 19.51 -0.40 1.88
C SER A 29 18.42 0.54 1.35
N MET A 30 18.52 1.84 1.61
CA MET A 30 17.60 2.86 1.11
C MET A 30 17.95 3.35 -0.31
N GLY A 31 19.09 2.95 -0.89
CA GLY A 31 19.51 3.39 -2.23
C GLY A 31 18.47 3.09 -3.31
N GLY A 32 17.90 1.89 -3.30
CA GLY A 32 16.81 1.51 -4.21
C GLY A 32 15.56 2.37 -4.06
N TYR A 33 15.22 2.74 -2.82
CA TYR A 33 14.10 3.65 -2.56
C TYR A 33 14.36 5.06 -3.10
N MET A 34 15.57 5.59 -2.97
CA MET A 34 15.94 6.90 -3.52
C MET A 34 15.82 6.94 -5.04
N VAL A 35 16.31 5.90 -5.73
CA VAL A 35 16.18 5.77 -7.19
C VAL A 35 14.70 5.70 -7.59
N LEU A 36 13.91 4.87 -6.90
CA LEU A 36 12.48 4.77 -7.13
C LEU A 36 11.77 6.11 -6.94
N ALA A 37 12.07 6.81 -5.84
CA ALA A 37 11.48 8.12 -5.52
C ALA A 37 11.84 9.17 -6.58
N PHE A 38 13.06 9.14 -7.11
CA PHE A 38 13.49 10.01 -8.20
C PHE A 38 12.64 9.79 -9.46
N PHE A 39 12.53 8.54 -9.95
CA PHE A 39 11.74 8.24 -11.14
C PHE A 39 10.24 8.47 -10.91
N ALA A 40 9.70 8.15 -9.74
CA ALA A 40 8.32 8.42 -9.40
C ALA A 40 8.02 9.92 -9.40
N SER A 41 8.92 10.75 -8.88
CA SER A 41 8.76 12.22 -8.91
C SER A 41 8.79 12.79 -10.34
N GLN A 42 9.64 12.27 -11.22
CA GLN A 42 9.66 12.63 -12.63
C GLN A 42 8.34 12.24 -13.32
N PHE A 43 7.86 11.02 -13.09
CA PHE A 43 6.57 10.56 -13.61
C PHE A 43 5.44 11.50 -13.19
N ILE A 44 5.32 11.82 -11.88
CA ILE A 44 4.29 12.71 -11.34
C ILE A 44 4.39 14.11 -11.96
N ALA A 45 5.63 14.63 -12.09
CA ALA A 45 5.86 15.95 -12.67
C ALA A 45 5.43 16.01 -14.16
N TYR A 46 5.81 15.02 -14.96
CA TYR A 46 5.41 14.94 -16.37
C TYR A 46 3.91 14.67 -16.52
N PHE A 47 3.35 13.78 -15.71
CA PHE A 47 1.94 13.47 -15.71
C PHE A 47 1.07 14.69 -15.38
N GLY A 48 1.55 15.52 -14.42
CA GLY A 48 0.92 16.81 -14.10
C GLY A 48 1.08 17.85 -15.24
N LYS A 49 2.30 18.02 -15.78
CA LYS A 49 2.56 18.99 -16.87
C LYS A 49 1.81 18.68 -18.17
N THR A 50 1.62 17.40 -18.48
CA THR A 50 0.89 16.97 -19.69
C THR A 50 -0.63 16.99 -19.52
N ASN A 51 -1.13 17.27 -18.32
CA ASN A 51 -2.54 17.13 -17.95
C ASN A 51 -3.12 15.73 -18.20
N LEU A 52 -2.29 14.71 -18.45
CA LEU A 52 -2.74 13.33 -18.66
C LEU A 52 -3.52 12.82 -17.45
N GLY A 53 -3.08 13.17 -16.23
CA GLY A 53 -3.80 12.82 -15.00
C GLY A 53 -5.22 13.34 -14.99
N LEU A 54 -5.43 14.59 -15.36
CA LEU A 54 -6.76 15.20 -15.46
C LEU A 54 -7.59 14.54 -16.54
N ILE A 55 -7.03 14.33 -17.74
CA ILE A 55 -7.74 13.69 -18.87
C ILE A 55 -8.20 12.28 -18.48
N VAL A 56 -7.30 11.46 -17.93
CA VAL A 56 -7.62 10.09 -17.49
C VAL A 56 -8.66 10.11 -16.36
N SER A 57 -8.49 11.03 -15.40
CA SER A 57 -9.45 11.16 -14.29
C SER A 57 -10.84 11.57 -14.76
N PHE A 58 -10.94 12.54 -15.69
CA PHE A 58 -12.22 12.99 -16.19
C PHE A 58 -12.91 11.94 -17.06
N LYS A 59 -12.21 11.37 -18.04
CA LYS A 59 -12.75 10.31 -18.88
C LYS A 59 -13.08 9.04 -18.09
N GLY A 60 -12.24 8.72 -17.10
CA GLY A 60 -12.47 7.60 -16.20
C GLY A 60 -13.71 7.81 -15.33
N ALA A 61 -13.89 9.00 -14.76
CA ALA A 61 -15.09 9.35 -14.00
C ALA A 61 -16.35 9.27 -14.86
N ASP A 62 -16.33 9.85 -16.06
CA ASP A 62 -17.47 9.80 -17.00
C ASP A 62 -17.83 8.34 -17.38
N ALA A 63 -16.83 7.49 -17.61
CA ALA A 63 -17.04 6.07 -17.91
C ALA A 63 -17.62 5.29 -16.72
N LEU A 64 -17.16 5.57 -15.50
CA LEU A 64 -17.66 4.94 -14.28
C LEU A 64 -19.11 5.38 -13.99
N GLU A 65 -19.39 6.65 -14.16
CA GLU A 65 -20.75 7.21 -14.02
C GLU A 65 -21.71 6.63 -15.05
N ALA A 66 -21.29 6.55 -16.32
CA ALA A 66 -22.07 5.92 -17.40
C ALA A 66 -22.31 4.42 -17.15
N ALA A 67 -21.39 3.74 -16.47
CA ALA A 67 -21.54 2.34 -16.04
C ALA A 67 -22.38 2.17 -14.77
N GLY A 68 -22.86 3.27 -14.13
CA GLY A 68 -23.56 3.23 -12.85
C GLY A 68 -22.69 2.88 -11.66
N LEU A 69 -21.36 2.91 -11.83
CA LEU A 69 -20.38 2.58 -10.78
C LEU A 69 -20.00 3.85 -10.00
N THR A 70 -20.85 4.23 -9.05
CA THR A 70 -20.64 5.39 -8.17
C THR A 70 -20.80 4.98 -6.70
N GLY A 71 -20.37 5.83 -5.77
CA GLY A 71 -20.54 5.60 -4.35
C GLY A 71 -19.93 4.31 -3.83
N LEU A 72 -20.69 3.51 -3.11
CA LEU A 72 -20.23 2.28 -2.46
C LEU A 72 -19.72 1.20 -3.45
N PRO A 73 -20.40 0.87 -4.55
CA PRO A 73 -19.88 -0.09 -5.53
C PRO A 73 -18.51 0.29 -6.09
N LEU A 74 -18.29 1.57 -6.34
CA LEU A 74 -17.01 2.09 -6.80
C LEU A 74 -15.90 1.90 -5.77
N ILE A 75 -16.17 2.19 -4.51
CA ILE A 75 -15.20 1.99 -3.42
C ILE A 75 -14.83 0.51 -3.28
N ILE A 76 -15.80 -0.40 -3.34
CA ILE A 76 -15.55 -1.84 -3.31
C ILE A 76 -14.66 -2.25 -4.48
N LEU A 77 -14.99 -1.83 -5.70
CA LEU A 77 -14.19 -2.11 -6.88
C LEU A 77 -12.76 -1.59 -6.74
N PHE A 78 -12.60 -0.38 -6.20
CA PHE A 78 -11.29 0.23 -5.98
C PHE A 78 -10.46 -0.51 -4.92
N ILE A 79 -11.08 -1.04 -3.85
CA ILE A 79 -10.42 -1.90 -2.87
C ILE A 79 -9.86 -3.15 -3.57
N PHE A 80 -10.66 -3.83 -4.39
CA PHE A 80 -10.22 -5.03 -5.11
C PHE A 80 -9.13 -4.72 -6.14
N LEU A 81 -9.23 -3.60 -6.85
CA LEU A 81 -8.18 -3.13 -7.76
C LEU A 81 -6.86 -2.88 -7.01
N SER A 82 -6.92 -2.21 -5.86
CA SER A 82 -5.75 -1.96 -5.01
C SER A 82 -5.13 -3.27 -4.49
N ALA A 83 -5.97 -4.23 -4.07
CA ALA A 83 -5.55 -5.55 -3.64
C ALA A 83 -4.85 -6.32 -4.77
N PHE A 84 -5.42 -6.29 -5.97
CA PHE A 84 -4.84 -6.93 -7.16
C PHE A 84 -3.48 -6.33 -7.53
N LEU A 85 -3.38 -5.00 -7.59
CA LEU A 85 -2.13 -4.33 -7.90
C LEU A 85 -1.05 -4.58 -6.83
N ASN A 86 -1.45 -4.83 -5.60
CA ASN A 86 -0.51 -5.14 -4.52
C ASN A 86 0.25 -6.45 -4.72
N LEU A 87 -0.31 -7.41 -5.44
CA LEU A 87 0.39 -8.67 -5.75
C LEU A 87 1.65 -8.45 -6.62
N PHE A 88 1.66 -7.36 -7.41
CA PHE A 88 2.75 -7.03 -8.33
C PHE A 88 3.67 -5.93 -7.83
N MET A 89 3.32 -5.25 -6.74
CA MET A 89 4.06 -4.09 -6.22
C MET A 89 4.21 -4.18 -4.70
N GLY A 90 5.37 -4.62 -4.23
CA GLY A 90 5.68 -4.78 -2.81
C GLY A 90 5.84 -3.47 -2.02
N SER A 91 5.85 -2.31 -2.66
CA SER A 91 5.99 -1.00 -2.00
C SER A 91 4.68 -0.23 -2.00
N ALA A 92 4.06 -0.08 -0.83
CA ALA A 92 2.84 0.69 -0.65
C ALA A 92 3.00 2.16 -1.06
N SER A 93 4.14 2.79 -0.73
CA SER A 93 4.40 4.20 -1.07
C SER A 93 4.58 4.40 -2.58
N ALA A 94 5.30 3.50 -3.25
CA ALA A 94 5.49 3.56 -4.71
C ALA A 94 4.17 3.36 -5.45
N LYS A 95 3.38 2.38 -5.03
CA LYS A 95 2.06 2.13 -5.59
C LYS A 95 1.13 3.32 -5.42
N TRP A 96 1.09 3.91 -4.21
CA TRP A 96 0.28 5.11 -3.96
C TRP A 96 0.73 6.30 -4.80
N ALA A 97 2.03 6.51 -4.97
CA ALA A 97 2.57 7.59 -5.80
C ALA A 97 2.09 7.50 -7.27
N ILE A 98 1.87 6.28 -7.79
CA ILE A 98 1.35 6.06 -9.14
C ILE A 98 -0.18 6.18 -9.18
N MET A 99 -0.87 5.63 -8.18
CA MET A 99 -2.34 5.59 -8.16
C MET A 99 -2.99 6.91 -7.78
N ALA A 100 -2.42 7.65 -6.83
CA ALA A 100 -3.03 8.86 -6.30
C ALA A 100 -3.28 9.94 -7.35
N PRO A 101 -2.35 10.27 -8.26
CA PRO A 101 -2.58 11.29 -9.29
C PRO A 101 -3.74 10.99 -10.25
N ILE A 102 -4.14 9.71 -10.35
CA ILE A 102 -5.22 9.25 -11.21
C ILE A 102 -6.53 9.14 -10.41
N PHE A 103 -6.49 8.35 -9.34
CA PHE A 103 -7.72 7.95 -8.63
C PHE A 103 -8.24 9.01 -7.67
N VAL A 104 -7.38 9.81 -7.04
CA VAL A 104 -7.85 10.85 -6.12
C VAL A 104 -8.69 11.90 -6.84
N PRO A 105 -8.26 12.53 -7.96
CA PRO A 105 -9.10 13.48 -8.67
C PRO A 105 -10.32 12.83 -9.35
N MET A 106 -10.21 11.55 -9.76
CA MET A 106 -11.35 10.80 -10.31
C MET A 106 -12.45 10.60 -9.26
N MET A 107 -12.09 10.09 -8.08
CA MET A 107 -13.02 9.87 -6.97
C MET A 107 -13.59 11.20 -6.45
N TYR A 108 -12.74 12.24 -6.38
CA TYR A 108 -13.15 13.58 -5.98
C TYR A 108 -14.27 14.12 -6.91
N ARG A 109 -14.12 13.95 -8.21
CA ARG A 109 -15.15 14.35 -9.20
C ARG A 109 -16.47 13.59 -9.02
N LEU A 110 -16.40 12.34 -8.55
CA LEU A 110 -17.59 11.51 -8.25
C LEU A 110 -18.16 11.77 -6.84
N GLY A 111 -17.75 12.86 -6.18
CA GLY A 111 -18.25 13.29 -4.89
C GLY A 111 -17.65 12.59 -3.68
N LEU A 112 -16.59 11.79 -3.88
CA LEU A 112 -15.93 11.04 -2.81
C LEU A 112 -14.69 11.78 -2.30
N SER A 113 -14.50 11.78 -0.98
CA SER A 113 -13.37 12.50 -0.40
C SER A 113 -12.02 11.83 -0.69
N PRO A 114 -10.92 12.60 -0.77
CA PRO A 114 -9.57 12.04 -0.88
C PRO A 114 -9.19 11.13 0.28
N ALA A 115 -9.71 11.42 1.48
CA ALA A 115 -9.49 10.60 2.67
C ALA A 115 -10.12 9.21 2.52
N LEU A 116 -11.36 9.14 2.03
CA LEU A 116 -12.04 7.88 1.73
C LEU A 116 -11.28 7.08 0.66
N THR A 117 -10.81 7.74 -0.39
CA THR A 117 -10.00 7.10 -1.44
C THR A 117 -8.74 6.48 -0.86
N GLN A 118 -8.05 7.18 0.04
CA GLN A 118 -6.85 6.66 0.68
C GLN A 118 -7.15 5.47 1.61
N VAL A 119 -8.24 5.52 2.37
CA VAL A 119 -8.65 4.40 3.24
C VAL A 119 -8.99 3.17 2.40
N ALA A 120 -9.75 3.32 1.33
CA ALA A 120 -10.08 2.23 0.42
C ALA A 120 -8.83 1.59 -0.21
N TYR A 121 -7.87 2.42 -0.65
CA TYR A 121 -6.56 1.96 -1.10
C TYR A 121 -5.85 1.13 -0.01
N ARG A 122 -5.83 1.61 1.22
CA ARG A 122 -5.14 0.94 2.34
C ARG A 122 -5.79 -0.39 2.72
N ILE A 123 -7.09 -0.52 2.60
CA ILE A 123 -7.79 -1.80 2.83
C ILE A 123 -7.28 -2.86 1.87
N GLY A 124 -7.24 -2.56 0.57
CA GLY A 124 -6.71 -3.49 -0.43
C GLY A 124 -5.22 -3.80 -0.23
N ASP A 125 -4.40 -2.77 0.01
CA ASP A 125 -2.97 -2.88 0.25
C ASP A 125 -2.66 -3.76 1.47
N SER A 126 -3.22 -3.44 2.62
CA SER A 126 -2.91 -4.10 3.89
C SER A 126 -3.38 -5.54 3.94
N SER A 127 -4.54 -5.85 3.34
CA SER A 127 -5.13 -7.19 3.36
C SER A 127 -4.32 -8.19 2.53
N THR A 128 -3.63 -7.74 1.49
CA THR A 128 -2.88 -8.62 0.57
C THR A 128 -1.37 -8.60 0.76
N ASN A 129 -0.85 -7.77 1.66
CA ASN A 129 0.58 -7.73 1.97
C ASN A 129 1.13 -9.09 2.43
N ILE A 130 0.35 -9.85 3.18
CA ILE A 130 0.77 -11.14 3.73
C ILE A 130 0.92 -12.25 2.67
N ILE A 131 0.39 -12.06 1.47
CA ILE A 131 0.52 -13.00 0.33
C ILE A 131 1.39 -12.45 -0.80
N THR A 132 1.93 -11.23 -0.66
CA THR A 132 2.71 -10.56 -1.70
C THR A 132 4.17 -10.95 -1.62
N PRO A 133 4.72 -11.77 -2.55
CA PRO A 133 6.09 -12.27 -2.46
C PRO A 133 7.16 -11.19 -2.67
N LEU A 134 6.79 -10.02 -3.19
CA LEU A 134 7.67 -8.87 -3.42
C LEU A 134 7.92 -8.02 -2.18
N MET A 135 7.29 -8.35 -1.05
CA MET A 135 7.58 -7.68 0.23
C MET A 135 8.96 -8.07 0.76
N SER A 136 9.73 -7.09 1.18
CA SER A 136 11.14 -7.27 1.59
C SER A 136 11.35 -8.26 2.74
N TYR A 137 10.37 -8.42 3.62
CA TYR A 137 10.43 -9.37 4.75
C TYR A 137 9.88 -10.75 4.41
N PHE A 138 9.27 -10.97 3.23
CA PHE A 138 8.67 -12.25 2.84
C PHE A 138 9.71 -13.38 2.81
N ALA A 139 10.88 -13.11 2.22
CA ALA A 139 11.99 -14.07 2.20
C ALA A 139 12.47 -14.43 3.62
N MET A 140 12.48 -13.48 4.53
CA MET A 140 12.88 -13.74 5.94
C MET A 140 11.87 -14.65 6.64
N ILE A 141 10.58 -14.49 6.38
CA ILE A 141 9.54 -15.38 6.93
C ILE A 141 9.74 -16.80 6.43
N VAL A 142 10.05 -17.01 5.14
CA VAL A 142 10.35 -18.33 4.57
C VAL A 142 11.55 -18.97 5.26
N VAL A 143 12.61 -18.22 5.53
CA VAL A 143 13.77 -18.72 6.29
C VAL A 143 13.39 -19.16 7.71
N PHE A 144 12.47 -18.46 8.37
CA PHE A 144 11.94 -18.89 9.66
C PHE A 144 11.08 -20.16 9.56
N MET A 145 10.23 -20.25 8.51
CA MET A 145 9.41 -21.46 8.26
C MET A 145 10.29 -22.70 8.07
N ASN A 146 11.40 -22.58 7.34
CA ASN A 146 12.30 -23.70 7.06
C ASN A 146 12.92 -24.32 8.33
N LYS A 147 12.80 -23.67 9.50
CA LYS A 147 13.18 -24.27 10.79
C LYS A 147 12.17 -25.34 11.27
N TYR A 148 10.96 -25.28 10.75
CA TYR A 148 9.85 -26.15 11.14
C TYR A 148 9.44 -27.11 10.01
N GLU A 149 9.63 -26.71 8.78
CA GLU A 149 9.29 -27.46 7.57
C GLU A 149 10.37 -27.19 6.51
N GLU A 150 11.26 -28.16 6.31
CA GLU A 150 12.48 -28.00 5.49
C GLU A 150 12.19 -27.68 4.01
N ASP A 151 11.07 -28.13 3.47
CA ASP A 151 10.64 -27.91 2.10
C ASP A 151 9.75 -26.67 1.92
N ALA A 152 9.57 -25.85 2.96
CA ALA A 152 8.74 -24.67 2.87
C ALA A 152 9.33 -23.61 1.94
N GLY A 153 8.55 -23.22 0.92
CA GLY A 153 8.92 -22.21 -0.06
C GLY A 153 7.95 -21.02 -0.09
N LEU A 154 8.20 -20.13 -1.06
CA LEU A 154 7.32 -18.96 -1.30
C LEU A 154 5.87 -19.38 -1.53
N GLY A 155 5.66 -20.46 -2.31
CA GLY A 155 4.33 -21.00 -2.59
C GLY A 155 3.62 -21.56 -1.35
N THR A 156 4.37 -22.24 -0.49
CA THR A 156 3.85 -22.78 0.79
C THR A 156 3.34 -21.64 1.67
N LEU A 157 4.17 -20.59 1.86
CA LEU A 157 3.78 -19.43 2.66
C LEU A 157 2.55 -18.71 2.07
N THR A 158 2.56 -18.47 0.74
CA THR A 158 1.43 -17.83 0.07
C THR A 158 0.15 -18.62 0.21
N SER A 159 0.18 -19.95 0.02
CA SER A 159 -1.00 -20.80 0.14
C SER A 159 -1.55 -20.86 1.57
N MET A 160 -0.68 -20.89 2.58
CA MET A 160 -1.07 -20.84 3.99
C MET A 160 -1.69 -19.50 4.38
N MET A 161 -1.19 -18.39 3.83
CA MET A 161 -1.65 -17.04 4.15
C MET A 161 -2.86 -16.59 3.32
N LEU A 162 -3.14 -17.25 2.20
CA LEU A 162 -4.26 -16.90 1.31
C LEU A 162 -5.61 -16.83 2.02
N PRO A 163 -6.05 -17.83 2.82
CA PRO A 163 -7.35 -17.77 3.50
C PRO A 163 -7.42 -16.59 4.49
N TYR A 164 -6.34 -16.26 5.16
CA TYR A 164 -6.27 -15.09 6.05
C TYR A 164 -6.38 -13.78 5.26
N SER A 165 -5.65 -13.66 4.16
CA SER A 165 -5.72 -12.49 3.28
C SER A 165 -7.14 -12.26 2.76
N MET A 166 -7.80 -13.32 2.28
CA MET A 166 -9.17 -13.24 1.79
C MET A 166 -10.15 -12.88 2.91
N SER A 167 -9.98 -13.45 4.10
CA SER A 167 -10.81 -13.12 5.27
C SER A 167 -10.65 -11.66 5.69
N PHE A 168 -9.42 -11.15 5.73
CA PHE A 168 -9.17 -9.74 6.02
C PHE A 168 -9.75 -8.83 4.94
N LEU A 169 -9.55 -9.15 3.66
CA LEU A 169 -10.10 -8.36 2.57
C LEU A 169 -11.63 -8.28 2.63
N CYS A 170 -12.30 -9.42 2.84
CA CYS A 170 -13.75 -9.45 3.01
C CYS A 170 -14.21 -8.68 4.25
N PHE A 171 -13.58 -8.92 5.40
CA PHE A 171 -13.95 -8.25 6.65
C PHE A 171 -13.80 -6.72 6.56
N TRP A 172 -12.66 -6.24 6.09
CA TRP A 172 -12.40 -4.81 5.95
C TRP A 172 -13.28 -4.17 4.88
N THR A 173 -13.59 -4.87 3.78
CA THR A 173 -14.53 -4.36 2.77
C THR A 173 -15.95 -4.26 3.31
N ILE A 174 -16.43 -5.27 4.04
CA ILE A 174 -17.74 -5.24 4.69
C ILE A 174 -17.78 -4.12 5.75
N MET A 175 -16.75 -4.02 6.59
CA MET A 175 -16.66 -2.96 7.59
C MET A 175 -16.69 -1.57 6.94
N MET A 176 -15.96 -1.37 5.84
CA MET A 176 -15.97 -0.12 5.09
C MET A 176 -17.36 0.19 4.50
N ALA A 177 -18.05 -0.84 3.97
CA ALA A 177 -19.40 -0.69 3.46
C ALA A 177 -20.37 -0.26 4.56
N LEU A 178 -20.33 -0.91 5.72
CA LEU A 178 -21.16 -0.55 6.87
C LEU A 178 -20.82 0.85 7.39
N TRP A 179 -19.53 1.22 7.41
CA TRP A 179 -19.07 2.54 7.82
C TRP A 179 -19.61 3.64 6.91
N MET A 180 -19.56 3.42 5.59
CA MET A 180 -20.14 4.35 4.61
C MET A 180 -21.67 4.45 4.74
N MET A 181 -22.36 3.32 4.94
CA MET A 181 -23.82 3.32 5.15
C MET A 181 -24.23 4.04 6.44
N ALA A 182 -23.39 3.99 7.47
CA ALA A 182 -23.60 4.71 8.72
C ALA A 182 -23.26 6.21 8.62
N GLY A 183 -22.66 6.66 7.51
CA GLY A 183 -22.29 8.07 7.30
C GLY A 183 -21.18 8.57 8.23
N LEU A 184 -20.38 7.67 8.81
CA LEU A 184 -19.34 8.02 9.79
C LEU A 184 -18.08 8.57 9.09
N PRO A 185 -17.43 9.62 9.68
CA PRO A 185 -16.21 10.16 9.10
C PRO A 185 -15.05 9.15 9.18
N VAL A 186 -14.15 9.17 8.20
CA VAL A 186 -12.97 8.27 8.16
C VAL A 186 -11.81 8.76 9.02
N GLY A 187 -11.96 9.94 9.64
CA GLY A 187 -10.98 10.53 10.56
C GLY A 187 -11.45 11.89 11.07
N PRO A 188 -10.73 12.51 12.02
CA PRO A 188 -11.05 13.84 12.51
C PRO A 188 -11.06 14.86 11.37
N GLY A 189 -12.21 15.49 11.11
CA GLY A 189 -12.38 16.45 10.02
C GLY A 189 -12.37 15.85 8.60
N ALA A 190 -12.37 14.53 8.45
CA ALA A 190 -12.33 13.84 7.18
C ALA A 190 -13.67 13.14 6.90
N GLY A 191 -14.57 13.82 6.17
CA GLY A 191 -15.85 13.27 5.72
C GLY A 191 -15.67 12.17 4.67
N LEU A 192 -16.77 11.43 4.43
CA LEU A 192 -16.85 10.42 3.35
C LEU A 192 -17.03 11.08 1.98
N PHE A 193 -17.86 12.12 1.95
CA PHE A 193 -18.25 12.85 0.76
C PHE A 193 -17.74 14.29 0.84
N LEU A 194 -17.79 14.98 -0.29
CA LEU A 194 -17.42 16.39 -0.44
C LEU A 194 -18.51 17.31 0.10
#